data_8ccfb3b71ccc9d5ccee53f7d72bd262e
#
_entry.id   8ccfb3b71ccc9d5ccee53f7d72bd262e
#
_cell.length_a   1.000
_cell.length_b   1.000
_cell.length_c   1.000
_cell.angle_alpha   90.00
_cell.angle_beta   90.00
_cell.angle_gamma   90.00
#
_symmetry.space_group_name_H-M   'P 1'
#
loop_
_entity.id
_entity.type
_entity.pdbx_description
1 polymer ?
#
loop_
_entity_poly.entity_id
_entity_poly.type
_entity_poly.pdbx_seq_one_letter_code
_entity_poly.pdbx_strand_id
1 'polypeptide(L)'
;MKLIPLVALAARIGSVAAWGAVGHEIIATIAQVHLHPTTTEQLCEILPEYADCHLAPIAAWADKVRMHMRWSSTLHYVNGHGDHPAQHCVFGDEGWAGAPGHNVLSAIRNTTMWLEKDYPGAEEALKFLVHFIGDLHQPLHLTGRDKGGNGVKVKFDGRITNLHSVWDSRLIAKSLRTIPRNYTNPLKIRRIESALRGTIYDPYIRQIMFEGVMNRFESEIDEWLSCPSVEESSPRPYPPTEKFQQLPLGTKSQSRSTSSGRRKSPPANLPPTDDGVVCPYAWASPMHELNCEIIWPLALDENYTSITGSALESESIGSANSYLELDTPEYAGAIKDAWLVEKLLAMGGIRLAATLNYLFAMEGDDVGPLYLGD
;
A
#
# COMPACT_ATOMS: atom_id res chain seq x y z
N MET A 1 37.85 -13.84 -41.01
CA MET A 1 37.21 -14.14 -39.70
C MET A 1 36.51 -12.88 -39.25
N LYS A 2 35.18 -12.86 -39.31
CA LYS A 2 34.34 -11.74 -38.82
C LYS A 2 33.90 -12.07 -37.39
N LEU A 3 34.34 -11.28 -36.42
CA LEU A 3 33.90 -11.35 -35.02
C LEU A 3 32.48 -10.81 -34.96
N ILE A 4 31.53 -11.66 -34.56
CA ILE A 4 30.17 -11.29 -34.26
C ILE A 4 30.18 -10.82 -32.80
N PRO A 5 29.71 -9.59 -32.46
CA PRO A 5 29.62 -9.15 -31.06
C PRO A 5 28.48 -9.93 -30.39
N LEU A 6 28.82 -10.58 -29.27
CA LEU A 6 27.89 -11.22 -28.38
C LEU A 6 27.11 -10.11 -27.63
N VAL A 7 25.86 -9.83 -28.08
CA VAL A 7 24.96 -8.96 -27.36
C VAL A 7 24.48 -9.73 -26.15
N ALA A 8 25.03 -9.39 -24.99
CA ALA A 8 24.53 -9.88 -23.70
C ALA A 8 23.10 -9.35 -23.47
N LEU A 9 22.12 -10.23 -23.66
CA LEU A 9 20.74 -9.98 -23.27
C LEU A 9 20.68 -9.92 -21.74
N ALA A 10 20.81 -8.73 -21.17
CA ALA A 10 20.60 -8.51 -19.74
C ALA A 10 19.13 -8.84 -19.45
N ALA A 11 18.89 -9.99 -18.85
CA ALA A 11 17.60 -10.32 -18.26
C ALA A 11 17.29 -9.22 -17.24
N ARG A 12 16.34 -8.34 -17.56
CA ARG A 12 15.76 -7.43 -16.59
C ARG A 12 15.03 -8.30 -15.57
N ILE A 13 15.66 -8.53 -14.44
CA ILE A 13 14.99 -9.01 -13.23
C ILE A 13 13.99 -7.92 -12.92
N GLY A 14 12.72 -8.17 -13.24
CA GLY A 14 11.63 -7.27 -12.87
C GLY A 14 11.66 -7.11 -11.34
N SER A 15 11.96 -5.92 -10.86
CA SER A 15 11.80 -5.59 -9.46
C SER A 15 10.33 -5.78 -9.12
N VAL A 16 10.07 -6.59 -8.11
CA VAL A 16 8.77 -6.72 -7.47
C VAL A 16 8.52 -5.37 -6.80
N ALA A 17 7.63 -4.58 -7.36
CA ALA A 17 7.12 -3.37 -6.77
C ALA A 17 5.77 -3.73 -6.14
N ALA A 18 5.49 -3.20 -4.97
CA ALA A 18 4.15 -3.05 -4.37
C ALA A 18 3.12 -2.55 -5.41
N TRP A 19 1.95 -2.05 -5.02
CA TRP A 19 1.19 -1.32 -6.05
C TRP A 19 2.18 -0.71 -7.03
N GLY A 20 2.15 -1.04 -8.30
CA GLY A 20 3.10 -0.46 -9.24
C GLY A 20 3.17 1.06 -9.05
N ALA A 21 4.22 1.73 -9.50
CA ALA A 21 4.42 3.17 -9.25
C ALA A 21 3.13 4.00 -9.44
N VAL A 22 2.31 3.65 -10.43
CA VAL A 22 1.03 4.32 -10.73
C VAL A 22 0.03 4.19 -9.57
N GLY A 23 -0.09 3.01 -8.94
CA GLY A 23 -1.00 2.82 -7.81
C GLY A 23 -0.59 3.65 -6.60
N HIS A 24 0.71 3.67 -6.26
CA HIS A 24 1.22 4.54 -5.20
C HIS A 24 1.02 6.03 -5.50
N GLU A 25 1.23 6.46 -6.75
CA GLU A 25 1.03 7.84 -7.16
C GLU A 25 -0.45 8.24 -7.11
N ILE A 26 -1.38 7.32 -7.44
CA ILE A 26 -2.83 7.53 -7.30
C ILE A 26 -3.20 7.70 -5.82
N ILE A 27 -2.76 6.79 -4.94
CA ILE A 27 -2.99 6.87 -3.49
C ILE A 27 -2.49 8.20 -2.94
N ALA A 28 -1.26 8.57 -3.28
CA ALA A 28 -0.65 9.82 -2.86
C ALA A 28 -1.39 11.06 -3.37
N THR A 29 -1.93 11.01 -4.59
CA THR A 29 -2.72 12.10 -5.16
C THR A 29 -4.10 12.20 -4.49
N ILE A 30 -4.75 11.06 -4.19
CA ILE A 30 -6.00 11.07 -3.40
C ILE A 30 -5.74 11.65 -2.01
N ALA A 31 -4.62 11.29 -1.36
CA ALA A 31 -4.25 11.91 -0.09
C ALA A 31 -4.08 13.43 -0.23
N GLN A 32 -3.38 13.89 -1.28
CA GLN A 32 -3.16 15.32 -1.54
C GLN A 32 -4.48 16.10 -1.63
N VAL A 33 -5.56 15.51 -2.20
CA VAL A 33 -6.90 16.12 -2.26
C VAL A 33 -7.45 16.43 -0.86
N HIS A 34 -7.09 15.65 0.13
CA HIS A 34 -7.66 15.71 1.49
C HIS A 34 -6.72 16.29 2.55
N LEU A 35 -5.55 16.82 2.14
CA LEU A 35 -4.66 17.51 3.06
C LEU A 35 -5.22 18.88 3.46
N HIS A 36 -5.11 19.23 4.73
CA HIS A 36 -5.35 20.59 5.20
C HIS A 36 -4.30 21.55 4.58
N PRO A 37 -4.66 22.80 4.34
CA PRO A 37 -3.72 23.81 3.81
C PRO A 37 -2.44 23.90 4.64
N THR A 38 -2.56 23.95 5.97
CA THR A 38 -1.42 24.01 6.90
C THR A 38 -0.57 22.74 6.85
N THR A 39 -1.19 21.56 6.74
CA THR A 39 -0.47 20.30 6.49
C THR A 39 0.34 20.37 5.21
N THR A 40 -0.25 20.91 4.13
CA THR A 40 0.45 21.07 2.86
C THR A 40 1.65 22.01 3.00
N GLU A 41 1.52 23.12 3.72
CA GLU A 41 2.62 24.06 3.99
C GLU A 41 3.76 23.37 4.73
N GLN A 42 3.48 22.62 5.80
CA GLN A 42 4.49 21.87 6.54
C GLN A 42 5.16 20.77 5.71
N LEU A 43 4.40 20.09 4.87
CA LEU A 43 4.96 19.08 3.96
C LEU A 43 5.85 19.71 2.89
N CYS A 44 5.58 20.92 2.43
CA CYS A 44 6.44 21.63 1.48
C CYS A 44 7.85 21.88 2.05
N GLU A 45 7.98 22.07 3.35
CA GLU A 45 9.28 22.25 4.01
C GLU A 45 10.10 20.94 4.09
N ILE A 46 9.41 19.79 4.07
CA ILE A 46 10.03 18.46 4.19
C ILE A 46 10.30 17.84 2.82
N LEU A 47 9.39 18.07 1.86
CA LEU A 47 9.45 17.46 0.53
C LEU A 47 10.66 17.98 -0.27
N PRO A 48 11.32 17.12 -1.05
CA PRO A 48 12.39 17.55 -1.93
C PRO A 48 11.87 18.49 -3.03
N GLU A 49 12.69 19.41 -3.49
CA GLU A 49 12.34 20.43 -4.49
C GLU A 49 11.66 19.82 -5.74
N TYR A 50 12.12 18.65 -6.22
CA TYR A 50 11.54 18.00 -7.40
C TYR A 50 10.10 17.52 -7.19
N ALA A 51 9.65 17.43 -5.96
CA ALA A 51 8.28 17.00 -5.64
C ALA A 51 7.25 18.12 -5.81
N ASP A 52 7.70 19.37 -5.86
CA ASP A 52 6.83 20.55 -6.07
C ASP A 52 5.65 20.55 -5.07
N CYS A 53 5.97 20.38 -3.79
CA CYS A 53 5.00 20.30 -2.69
C CYS A 53 3.91 19.22 -2.86
N HIS A 54 4.20 18.17 -3.60
CA HIS A 54 3.21 17.13 -3.89
C HIS A 54 3.71 15.73 -3.52
N LEU A 55 2.82 14.89 -2.97
CA LEU A 55 3.16 13.56 -2.49
C LEU A 55 3.45 12.54 -3.60
N ALA A 56 2.79 12.65 -4.77
CA ALA A 56 2.91 11.64 -5.83
C ALA A 56 4.34 11.40 -6.32
N PRO A 57 5.21 12.44 -6.54
CA PRO A 57 6.57 12.21 -7.02
C PRO A 57 7.45 11.37 -6.11
N ILE A 58 7.15 11.33 -4.81
CA ILE A 58 7.89 10.56 -3.82
C ILE A 58 7.30 9.17 -3.56
N ALA A 59 6.06 8.91 -3.97
CA ALA A 59 5.28 7.74 -3.58
C ALA A 59 5.93 6.39 -3.93
N ALA A 60 6.63 6.30 -5.07
CA ALA A 60 7.33 5.08 -5.49
C ALA A 60 8.83 5.09 -5.15
N TRP A 61 9.29 6.01 -4.28
CA TRP A 61 10.71 6.15 -3.96
C TRP A 61 11.26 4.94 -3.18
N ALA A 62 10.52 4.42 -2.21
CA ALA A 62 10.97 3.31 -1.37
C ALA A 62 11.30 2.05 -2.19
N ASP A 63 10.51 1.74 -3.21
CA ASP A 63 10.79 0.65 -4.15
C ASP A 63 12.09 0.87 -4.95
N LYS A 64 12.34 2.10 -5.37
CA LYS A 64 13.55 2.44 -6.15
C LYS A 64 14.82 2.27 -5.32
N VAL A 65 14.77 2.57 -4.02
CA VAL A 65 15.93 2.48 -3.12
C VAL A 65 16.11 1.12 -2.48
N ARG A 66 15.12 0.23 -2.53
CA ARG A 66 15.13 -1.09 -1.88
C ARG A 66 16.37 -1.94 -2.19
N MET A 67 16.93 -1.83 -3.39
CA MET A 67 18.14 -2.54 -3.78
C MET A 67 19.40 -2.00 -3.08
N HIS A 68 19.40 -0.75 -2.71
CA HIS A 68 20.51 -0.07 -2.00
C HIS A 68 20.28 -0.09 -0.49
N MET A 69 19.03 0.10 -0.05
CA MET A 69 18.60 0.04 1.35
C MET A 69 17.98 -1.34 1.64
N ARG A 70 18.79 -2.40 1.57
CA ARG A 70 18.29 -3.79 1.70
C ARG A 70 17.55 -4.07 3.01
N TRP A 71 17.84 -3.32 4.06
CA TRP A 71 17.15 -3.40 5.33
C TRP A 71 15.66 -3.05 5.23
N SER A 72 15.26 -2.19 4.28
CA SER A 72 13.86 -1.81 4.06
C SER A 72 13.05 -2.87 3.31
N SER A 73 13.69 -3.86 2.68
CA SER A 73 13.02 -4.81 1.78
C SER A 73 11.89 -5.60 2.45
N THR A 74 12.02 -5.92 3.74
CA THR A 74 11.00 -6.65 4.52
C THR A 74 9.91 -5.75 5.09
N LEU A 75 10.06 -4.44 4.99
CA LEU A 75 9.11 -3.46 5.50
C LEU A 75 7.95 -3.18 4.53
N HIS A 76 8.00 -3.74 3.32
CA HIS A 76 6.97 -3.55 2.30
C HIS A 76 5.79 -4.52 2.43
N TYR A 77 5.87 -5.53 3.29
CA TYR A 77 4.86 -6.58 3.41
C TYR A 77 4.82 -7.16 4.82
N VAL A 78 3.80 -7.98 5.08
CA VAL A 78 3.71 -8.82 6.28
C VAL A 78 3.21 -10.21 5.92
N ASN A 79 3.78 -11.23 6.56
CA ASN A 79 3.45 -12.63 6.32
C ASN A 79 3.05 -13.29 7.64
N GLY A 80 1.82 -13.81 7.74
CA GLY A 80 1.36 -14.60 8.87
C GLY A 80 1.92 -16.03 8.81
N HIS A 81 2.25 -16.62 9.97
CA HIS A 81 2.44 -18.06 10.06
C HIS A 81 1.09 -18.77 9.85
N GLY A 82 1.11 -19.93 9.21
CA GLY A 82 -0.09 -20.72 8.94
C GLY A 82 -1.04 -20.15 7.89
N ASP A 83 -0.73 -18.96 7.33
CA ASP A 83 -1.55 -18.32 6.32
C ASP A 83 -1.43 -19.01 4.95
N HIS A 84 -2.57 -19.44 4.40
CA HIS A 84 -2.66 -20.08 3.08
C HIS A 84 -3.96 -19.68 2.36
N PRO A 85 -4.01 -18.47 1.80
CA PRO A 85 -5.18 -17.97 1.08
C PRO A 85 -5.77 -18.96 0.06
N ALA A 86 -7.06 -18.84 -0.20
CA ALA A 86 -7.98 -19.77 -0.83
C ALA A 86 -8.37 -20.97 0.03
N GLN A 87 -7.56 -21.43 0.99
CA GLN A 87 -7.93 -22.51 1.91
C GLN A 87 -8.28 -21.97 3.29
N HIS A 88 -7.43 -21.12 3.85
CA HIS A 88 -7.68 -20.43 5.11
C HIS A 88 -6.84 -19.17 5.20
N CYS A 89 -7.44 -18.14 5.80
CA CYS A 89 -6.78 -16.88 6.08
C CYS A 89 -6.41 -16.81 7.56
N VAL A 90 -5.12 -16.61 7.85
CA VAL A 90 -4.59 -16.46 9.21
C VAL A 90 -3.76 -15.19 9.27
N PHE A 91 -4.31 -14.13 9.89
CA PHE A 91 -3.63 -12.84 9.96
C PHE A 91 -3.07 -12.57 11.36
N GLY A 92 -1.88 -13.09 11.61
CA GLY A 92 -1.13 -12.84 12.85
C GLY A 92 -1.52 -13.68 14.05
N ASP A 93 -2.53 -14.56 13.97
CA ASP A 93 -2.96 -15.44 15.08
C ASP A 93 -1.88 -16.39 15.55
N GLU A 94 -1.07 -16.88 14.61
CA GLU A 94 0.06 -17.76 14.86
C GLU A 94 1.41 -17.03 14.87
N GLY A 95 1.38 -15.69 14.82
CA GLY A 95 2.55 -14.81 14.74
C GLY A 95 2.96 -14.47 13.31
N TRP A 96 4.05 -13.73 13.19
CA TRP A 96 4.56 -13.19 11.94
C TRP A 96 5.87 -13.86 11.53
N ALA A 97 6.01 -14.16 10.24
CA ALA A 97 7.25 -14.64 9.68
C ALA A 97 8.30 -13.53 9.59
N GLY A 98 9.57 -13.91 9.74
CA GLY A 98 10.70 -12.96 9.65
C GLY A 98 11.17 -12.43 11.00
N ALA A 99 11.96 -11.36 10.98
CA ALA A 99 12.46 -10.75 12.20
C ALA A 99 11.34 -9.97 12.90
N PRO A 100 11.20 -10.06 14.24
CA PRO A 100 10.19 -9.31 14.99
C PRO A 100 10.25 -7.81 14.68
N GLY A 101 9.08 -7.21 14.41
CA GLY A 101 8.98 -5.79 14.10
C GLY A 101 9.52 -5.35 12.73
N HIS A 102 9.92 -6.30 11.87
CA HIS A 102 10.39 -6.02 10.51
C HIS A 102 9.34 -6.38 9.46
N ASN A 103 8.24 -5.65 9.45
CA ASN A 103 7.14 -5.79 8.49
C ASN A 103 6.44 -4.43 8.26
N VAL A 104 5.51 -4.36 7.31
CA VAL A 104 4.82 -3.13 6.93
C VAL A 104 4.01 -2.52 8.08
N LEU A 105 3.42 -3.33 8.96
CA LEU A 105 2.64 -2.84 10.10
C LEU A 105 3.53 -2.02 11.05
N SER A 106 4.66 -2.61 11.45
CA SER A 106 5.65 -1.94 12.29
C SER A 106 6.31 -0.75 11.60
N ALA A 107 6.52 -0.84 10.28
CA ALA A 107 7.13 0.24 9.50
C ALA A 107 6.24 1.49 9.48
N ILE A 108 4.94 1.35 9.26
CA ILE A 108 3.98 2.47 9.34
C ILE A 108 4.02 3.11 10.73
N ARG A 109 3.92 2.29 11.78
CA ARG A 109 3.96 2.79 13.16
C ARG A 109 5.25 3.55 13.45
N ASN A 110 6.40 3.01 13.05
CA ASN A 110 7.71 3.59 13.31
C ASN A 110 7.93 4.89 12.53
N THR A 111 7.56 4.95 11.26
CA THR A 111 7.70 6.16 10.44
C THR A 111 6.77 7.27 10.92
N THR A 112 5.54 6.94 11.32
CA THR A 112 4.60 7.90 11.93
C THR A 112 5.17 8.48 13.22
N MET A 113 5.65 7.62 14.13
CA MET A 113 6.28 8.05 15.38
C MET A 113 7.55 8.89 15.13
N TRP A 114 8.31 8.57 14.08
CA TRP A 114 9.50 9.33 13.71
C TRP A 114 9.17 10.76 13.30
N LEU A 115 8.13 10.92 12.47
CA LEU A 115 7.64 12.22 12.02
C LEU A 115 7.01 13.01 13.18
N GLU A 116 6.29 12.37 14.09
CA GLU A 116 5.68 13.00 15.26
C GLU A 116 6.73 13.61 16.21
N LYS A 117 7.91 13.01 16.30
CA LYS A 117 8.98 13.44 17.21
C LYS A 117 9.99 14.41 16.57
N ASP A 118 9.77 14.82 15.35
CA ASP A 118 10.63 15.73 14.60
C ASP A 118 12.12 15.28 14.61
N TYR A 119 12.35 13.98 14.38
CA TYR A 119 13.70 13.46 14.28
C TYR A 119 14.38 13.84 12.95
N PRO A 120 15.69 13.94 12.92
CA PRO A 120 16.42 14.15 11.66
C PRO A 120 16.09 13.07 10.63
N GLY A 121 15.89 13.47 9.35
CA GLY A 121 15.53 12.54 8.28
C GLY A 121 14.02 12.47 8.01
N ALA A 122 13.28 13.52 8.35
CA ALA A 122 11.84 13.62 8.10
C ALA A 122 11.47 13.35 6.63
N GLU A 123 12.28 13.83 5.66
CA GLU A 123 12.05 13.56 4.24
C GLU A 123 12.05 12.06 3.92
N GLU A 124 13.02 11.30 4.43
CA GLU A 124 13.10 9.86 4.22
C GLU A 124 11.96 9.12 4.91
N ALA A 125 11.64 9.50 6.16
CA ALA A 125 10.53 8.93 6.91
C ALA A 125 9.19 9.19 6.21
N LEU A 126 8.97 10.40 5.68
CA LEU A 126 7.77 10.74 4.90
C LEU A 126 7.66 9.90 3.63
N LYS A 127 8.76 9.75 2.88
CA LYS A 127 8.78 8.91 1.67
C LYS A 127 8.43 7.45 1.97
N PHE A 128 8.95 6.91 3.07
CA PHE A 128 8.59 5.57 3.52
C PHE A 128 7.14 5.48 3.98
N LEU A 129 6.64 6.43 4.77
CA LEU A 129 5.25 6.42 5.25
C LEU A 129 4.26 6.45 4.10
N VAL A 130 4.44 7.36 3.14
CA VAL A 130 3.60 7.47 1.93
C VAL A 130 3.55 6.15 1.17
N HIS A 131 4.70 5.50 1.03
CA HIS A 131 4.81 4.22 0.33
C HIS A 131 4.17 3.07 1.11
N PHE A 132 4.51 2.91 2.39
CA PHE A 132 4.04 1.78 3.20
C PHE A 132 2.54 1.80 3.47
N ILE A 133 1.91 2.97 3.57
CA ILE A 133 0.45 3.04 3.61
C ILE A 133 -0.13 2.53 2.28
N GLY A 134 0.49 2.82 1.15
CA GLY A 134 0.11 2.24 -0.13
C GLY A 134 0.26 0.72 -0.15
N ASP A 135 1.40 0.18 0.32
CA ASP A 135 1.67 -1.26 0.41
C ASP A 135 0.64 -2.00 1.26
N LEU A 136 0.27 -1.40 2.40
CA LEU A 136 -0.73 -1.95 3.31
C LEU A 136 -2.07 -2.18 2.62
N HIS A 137 -2.43 -1.35 1.63
CA HIS A 137 -3.69 -1.43 0.89
C HIS A 137 -3.61 -2.31 -0.36
N GLN A 138 -2.50 -3.06 -0.55
CA GLN A 138 -2.38 -4.10 -1.56
C GLN A 138 -2.45 -5.48 -0.88
N PRO A 139 -3.56 -6.21 -1.00
CA PRO A 139 -3.80 -7.41 -0.19
C PRO A 139 -2.74 -8.50 -0.31
N LEU A 140 -2.08 -8.64 -1.47
CA LEU A 140 -0.99 -9.61 -1.66
C LEU A 140 0.29 -9.23 -0.90
N HIS A 141 0.39 -8.01 -0.36
CA HIS A 141 1.43 -7.62 0.57
C HIS A 141 1.16 -8.09 2.00
N LEU A 142 -0.03 -8.62 2.26
CA LEU A 142 -0.47 -9.08 3.58
C LEU A 142 -0.40 -10.60 3.74
N THR A 143 0.10 -11.33 2.73
CA THR A 143 0.24 -12.80 2.74
C THR A 143 1.62 -13.24 2.27
N GLY A 144 2.12 -14.33 2.89
CA GLY A 144 3.39 -14.97 2.50
C GLY A 144 3.25 -16.03 1.41
N ARG A 145 2.01 -16.44 1.07
CA ARG A 145 1.77 -17.50 0.10
C ARG A 145 2.45 -17.19 -1.23
N ASP A 146 3.31 -18.11 -1.68
CA ASP A 146 4.06 -17.99 -2.94
C ASP A 146 4.72 -16.60 -3.13
N LYS A 147 5.28 -16.04 -2.05
CA LYS A 147 5.89 -14.69 -2.02
C LYS A 147 4.88 -13.61 -2.39
N GLY A 148 3.69 -13.64 -1.77
CA GLY A 148 2.61 -12.73 -2.11
C GLY A 148 2.12 -12.89 -3.55
N GLY A 149 2.07 -14.11 -4.07
CA GLY A 149 1.62 -14.39 -5.45
C GLY A 149 2.67 -14.15 -6.54
N ASN A 150 3.89 -13.73 -6.21
CA ASN A 150 4.97 -13.57 -7.19
C ASN A 150 5.42 -14.90 -7.80
N GLY A 151 5.31 -15.99 -7.04
CA GLY A 151 5.61 -17.34 -7.50
C GLY A 151 4.54 -17.97 -8.40
N VAL A 152 3.34 -17.42 -8.43
CA VAL A 152 2.18 -17.98 -9.15
C VAL A 152 2.06 -17.39 -10.54
N LYS A 153 2.33 -18.21 -11.57
CA LYS A 153 2.15 -17.81 -12.96
C LYS A 153 0.69 -17.92 -13.38
N VAL A 154 0.20 -16.86 -13.99
CA VAL A 154 -1.15 -16.72 -14.53
C VAL A 154 -1.10 -16.03 -15.89
N LYS A 155 -2.24 -15.93 -16.56
CA LYS A 155 -2.42 -15.05 -17.72
C LYS A 155 -3.30 -13.87 -17.35
N PHE A 156 -3.09 -12.74 -18.01
CA PHE A 156 -3.96 -11.58 -17.97
C PHE A 156 -3.91 -10.89 -19.33
N ASP A 157 -5.07 -10.68 -19.94
CA ASP A 157 -5.18 -10.18 -21.32
C ASP A 157 -4.37 -11.07 -22.31
N GLY A 158 -4.47 -12.40 -22.13
CA GLY A 158 -3.76 -13.42 -22.92
C GLY A 158 -2.24 -13.48 -22.71
N ARG A 159 -1.67 -12.65 -21.82
CA ARG A 159 -0.21 -12.56 -21.58
C ARG A 159 0.19 -13.22 -20.27
N ILE A 160 1.27 -13.99 -20.31
CA ILE A 160 1.82 -14.62 -19.09
C ILE A 160 2.38 -13.53 -18.16
N THR A 161 2.00 -13.62 -16.89
CA THR A 161 2.42 -12.77 -15.79
C THR A 161 2.43 -13.58 -14.48
N ASN A 162 2.43 -12.93 -13.32
CA ASN A 162 2.16 -13.56 -12.05
C ASN A 162 0.99 -12.87 -11.34
N LEU A 163 0.40 -13.55 -10.34
CA LEU A 163 -0.76 -13.04 -9.61
C LEU A 163 -0.48 -11.67 -8.98
N HIS A 164 0.69 -11.50 -8.38
CA HIS A 164 1.10 -10.23 -7.77
C HIS A 164 1.07 -9.07 -8.78
N SER A 165 1.68 -9.26 -9.95
CA SER A 165 1.68 -8.23 -11.01
C SER A 165 0.29 -7.94 -11.59
N VAL A 166 -0.65 -8.88 -11.52
CA VAL A 166 -2.05 -8.63 -11.90
C VAL A 166 -2.63 -7.55 -10.99
N TRP A 167 -2.43 -7.66 -9.69
CA TRP A 167 -2.91 -6.68 -8.69
C TRP A 167 -2.12 -5.38 -8.73
N ASP A 168 -0.80 -5.44 -8.76
CA ASP A 168 0.04 -4.24 -8.73
C ASP A 168 -0.18 -3.30 -9.90
N SER A 169 -0.50 -3.86 -11.08
CA SER A 169 -0.46 -3.03 -12.28
C SER A 169 -1.49 -3.38 -13.36
N ARG A 170 -1.84 -4.66 -13.57
CA ARG A 170 -2.67 -5.04 -14.72
C ARG A 170 -4.11 -4.59 -14.58
N LEU A 171 -4.69 -4.74 -13.39
CA LEU A 171 -6.05 -4.29 -13.09
C LEU A 171 -6.16 -2.77 -13.23
N ILE A 172 -5.23 -2.00 -12.65
CA ILE A 172 -5.18 -0.54 -12.81
C ILE A 172 -5.03 -0.17 -14.29
N ALA A 173 -4.08 -0.78 -15.00
CA ALA A 173 -3.89 -0.51 -16.43
C ALA A 173 -5.12 -0.82 -17.27
N LYS A 174 -5.91 -1.84 -16.90
CA LYS A 174 -7.20 -2.14 -17.55
C LYS A 174 -8.22 -1.05 -17.24
N SER A 175 -8.36 -0.63 -15.99
CA SER A 175 -9.25 0.46 -15.58
C SER A 175 -8.91 1.76 -16.32
N LEU A 176 -7.63 2.14 -16.43
CA LEU A 176 -7.18 3.33 -17.17
C LEU A 176 -7.61 3.32 -18.65
N ARG A 177 -7.71 2.16 -19.28
CA ARG A 177 -8.17 2.05 -20.68
C ARG A 177 -9.70 2.13 -20.85
N THR A 178 -10.44 1.96 -19.79
CA THR A 178 -11.91 1.86 -19.81
C THR A 178 -12.61 3.00 -19.07
N ILE A 179 -11.91 4.06 -18.73
CA ILE A 179 -12.46 5.22 -18.03
C ILE A 179 -13.55 5.90 -18.89
N PRO A 180 -14.71 6.23 -18.30
CA PRO A 180 -15.74 6.98 -18.97
C PRO A 180 -15.25 8.37 -19.45
N ARG A 181 -15.67 8.77 -20.66
CA ARG A 181 -15.20 10.02 -21.30
C ARG A 181 -15.51 11.30 -20.49
N ASN A 182 -16.54 11.29 -19.64
CA ASN A 182 -16.87 12.45 -18.80
C ASN A 182 -15.74 12.82 -17.84
N TYR A 183 -14.87 11.86 -17.44
CA TYR A 183 -13.72 12.11 -16.55
C TYR A 183 -12.45 12.58 -17.29
N THR A 184 -12.45 12.60 -18.61
CA THR A 184 -11.32 13.18 -19.36
C THR A 184 -11.27 14.72 -19.28
N ASN A 185 -12.37 15.35 -18.90
CA ASN A 185 -12.46 16.78 -18.65
C ASN A 185 -12.41 17.08 -17.15
N PRO A 186 -11.94 18.26 -16.75
CA PRO A 186 -11.95 18.69 -15.37
C PRO A 186 -13.36 18.66 -14.74
N LEU A 187 -13.42 18.24 -13.49
CA LEU A 187 -14.62 18.32 -12.64
C LEU A 187 -14.81 19.79 -12.18
N LYS A 188 -16.05 20.14 -11.80
CA LYS A 188 -16.34 21.43 -11.15
C LYS A 188 -16.04 21.39 -9.64
N ILE A 189 -15.04 20.61 -9.23
CA ILE A 189 -14.63 20.43 -7.84
C ILE A 189 -13.17 20.84 -7.74
N ARG A 190 -12.97 22.09 -7.30
CA ARG A 190 -11.64 22.72 -7.29
C ARG A 190 -10.62 21.93 -6.50
N ARG A 191 -11.00 21.39 -5.35
CA ARG A 191 -10.14 20.60 -4.48
C ARG A 191 -9.51 19.40 -5.20
N ILE A 192 -10.30 18.66 -5.99
CA ILE A 192 -9.79 17.52 -6.77
C ILE A 192 -8.84 18.02 -7.85
N GLU A 193 -9.28 19.00 -8.65
CA GLU A 193 -8.50 19.47 -9.78
C GLU A 193 -7.17 20.11 -9.39
N SER A 194 -7.08 20.77 -8.24
CA SER A 194 -5.85 21.39 -7.75
C SER A 194 -4.78 20.37 -7.33
N ALA A 195 -5.18 19.14 -6.98
CA ALA A 195 -4.27 18.07 -6.65
C ALA A 195 -3.81 17.23 -7.86
N LEU A 196 -4.41 17.44 -9.04
CA LEU A 196 -4.04 16.70 -10.25
C LEU A 196 -2.82 17.33 -10.94
N ARG A 197 -2.01 16.49 -11.59
CA ARG A 197 -0.71 16.88 -12.11
C ARG A 197 -0.59 16.80 -13.64
N GLY A 198 -1.67 16.59 -14.36
CA GLY A 198 -1.65 16.40 -15.82
C GLY A 198 -1.15 15.02 -16.24
N THR A 199 -1.35 14.01 -15.40
CA THR A 199 -0.91 12.64 -15.67
C THR A 199 -1.95 11.83 -16.42
N ILE A 200 -1.53 10.68 -16.99
CA ILE A 200 -2.43 9.79 -17.72
C ILE A 200 -3.51 9.14 -16.84
N TYR A 201 -3.31 9.14 -15.52
CA TYR A 201 -4.25 8.57 -14.55
C TYR A 201 -5.14 9.62 -13.87
N ASP A 202 -5.02 10.91 -14.16
CA ASP A 202 -5.90 11.95 -13.62
C ASP A 202 -7.39 11.67 -13.88
N PRO A 203 -7.81 11.19 -15.07
CA PRO A 203 -9.20 10.80 -15.30
C PRO A 203 -9.69 9.69 -14.36
N TYR A 204 -8.80 8.75 -14.01
CA TYR A 204 -9.14 7.68 -13.09
C TYR A 204 -9.27 8.18 -11.65
N ILE A 205 -8.40 9.11 -11.24
CA ILE A 205 -8.54 9.77 -9.93
C ILE A 205 -9.85 10.54 -9.86
N ARG A 206 -10.23 11.28 -10.90
CA ARG A 206 -11.53 11.97 -10.95
C ARG A 206 -12.69 10.99 -10.75
N GLN A 207 -12.64 9.85 -11.42
CA GLN A 207 -13.66 8.81 -11.28
C GLN A 207 -13.70 8.25 -9.86
N ILE A 208 -12.54 7.85 -9.29
CA ILE A 208 -12.45 7.34 -7.92
C ILE A 208 -12.99 8.36 -6.92
N MET A 209 -12.61 9.61 -7.05
CA MET A 209 -13.06 10.66 -6.15
C MET A 209 -14.57 10.92 -6.28
N PHE A 210 -15.06 11.13 -7.50
CA PHE A 210 -16.45 11.51 -7.71
C PHE A 210 -17.44 10.34 -7.51
N GLU A 211 -17.24 9.19 -8.17
CA GLU A 211 -18.15 8.06 -8.06
C GLU A 211 -17.85 7.19 -6.81
N GLY A 212 -16.60 7.12 -6.39
CA GLY A 212 -16.16 6.34 -5.23
C GLY A 212 -16.32 7.12 -3.94
N VAL A 213 -15.36 7.99 -3.63
CA VAL A 213 -15.26 8.67 -2.33
C VAL A 213 -16.47 9.53 -1.99
N MET A 214 -16.96 10.32 -2.94
CA MET A 214 -18.07 11.26 -2.70
C MET A 214 -19.47 10.64 -2.86
N ASN A 215 -19.58 9.39 -3.32
CA ASN A 215 -20.86 8.72 -3.50
C ASN A 215 -20.88 7.31 -2.93
N ARG A 216 -20.24 6.34 -3.64
CA ARG A 216 -20.35 4.91 -3.32
C ARG A 216 -19.86 4.57 -1.91
N PHE A 217 -18.77 5.17 -1.47
CA PHE A 217 -18.07 4.89 -0.21
C PHE A 217 -18.26 5.97 0.86
N GLU A 218 -19.05 6.99 0.59
CA GLU A 218 -19.24 8.13 1.51
C GLU A 218 -19.58 7.67 2.93
N SER A 219 -20.50 6.72 3.06
CA SER A 219 -20.92 6.18 4.37
C SER A 219 -19.89 5.26 5.05
N GLU A 220 -18.83 4.87 4.35
CA GLU A 220 -17.80 3.98 4.90
C GLU A 220 -16.56 4.75 5.38
N ILE A 221 -16.42 6.04 5.06
CA ILE A 221 -15.21 6.83 5.33
C ILE A 221 -14.91 6.89 6.83
N ASP A 222 -15.90 7.10 7.66
CA ASP A 222 -15.72 7.16 9.11
C ASP A 222 -15.21 5.83 9.66
N GLU A 223 -15.70 4.70 9.14
CA GLU A 223 -15.20 3.37 9.49
C GLU A 223 -13.75 3.18 9.04
N TRP A 224 -13.40 3.63 7.82
CA TRP A 224 -12.03 3.54 7.33
C TRP A 224 -11.02 4.29 8.19
N LEU A 225 -11.45 5.39 8.80
CA LEU A 225 -10.64 6.26 9.65
C LEU A 225 -10.61 5.81 11.10
N SER A 226 -11.56 4.96 11.51
CA SER A 226 -11.64 4.50 12.89
C SER A 226 -10.51 3.53 13.22
N CYS A 227 -9.96 3.69 14.42
CA CYS A 227 -9.15 2.65 15.06
C CYS A 227 -9.97 1.98 16.15
N PRO A 228 -9.85 0.65 16.33
CA PRO A 228 -10.59 -0.06 17.38
C PRO A 228 -10.33 0.56 18.75
N SER A 229 -11.38 0.65 19.58
CA SER A 229 -11.21 1.03 20.98
C SER A 229 -10.48 -0.08 21.75
N VAL A 230 -9.85 0.30 22.86
CA VAL A 230 -9.09 -0.64 23.73
C VAL A 230 -9.90 -1.86 24.16
N GLU A 231 -11.22 -1.73 24.22
CA GLU A 231 -12.14 -2.79 24.66
C GLU A 231 -12.38 -3.86 23.58
N GLU A 232 -12.16 -3.54 22.30
CA GLU A 232 -12.41 -4.44 21.16
C GLU A 232 -11.18 -5.21 20.70
N SER A 233 -9.99 -4.76 21.05
CA SER A 233 -8.74 -5.43 20.67
C SER A 233 -8.37 -6.54 21.66
N SER A 234 -8.51 -7.80 21.28
CA SER A 234 -7.97 -8.91 22.07
C SER A 234 -6.46 -8.77 22.23
N PRO A 235 -5.93 -8.93 23.46
CA PRO A 235 -4.50 -8.80 23.69
C PRO A 235 -3.77 -9.99 23.06
N ARG A 236 -2.98 -9.77 22.02
CA ARG A 236 -2.02 -10.75 21.51
C ARG A 236 -0.64 -10.39 22.03
N PRO A 237 0.10 -11.33 22.63
CA PRO A 237 1.41 -11.04 23.19
C PRO A 237 2.44 -10.87 22.06
N TYR A 238 2.80 -9.64 21.77
CA TYR A 238 4.01 -9.34 21.01
C TYR A 238 5.10 -8.94 22.03
N PRO A 239 6.26 -9.58 22.04
CA PRO A 239 7.32 -9.17 22.95
C PRO A 239 7.81 -7.77 22.58
N PRO A 240 8.03 -6.88 23.57
CA PRO A 240 8.56 -5.55 23.31
C PRO A 240 9.98 -5.68 22.76
N THR A 241 10.20 -5.21 21.55
CA THR A 241 11.54 -5.16 20.95
C THR A 241 12.24 -3.86 21.28
N GLU A 242 13.11 -3.88 22.28
CA GLU A 242 14.01 -2.76 22.65
C GLU A 242 15.04 -2.39 21.55
N LYS A 243 15.05 -3.07 20.40
CA LYS A 243 16.08 -2.92 19.37
C LYS A 243 15.76 -1.98 18.21
N PHE A 244 14.60 -1.34 18.21
CA PHE A 244 14.23 -0.42 17.12
C PHE A 244 14.81 1.00 17.23
N GLN A 245 15.65 1.26 18.22
CA GLN A 245 16.33 2.55 18.38
C GLN A 245 17.49 2.81 17.39
N GLN A 246 17.73 1.92 16.43
CA GLN A 246 18.81 2.07 15.45
C GLN A 246 18.36 1.77 14.03
N LEU A 247 17.48 2.63 13.48
CA LEU A 247 17.51 2.84 12.04
C LEU A 247 18.77 3.66 11.74
N PRO A 248 19.65 3.23 10.82
CA PRO A 248 20.85 3.99 10.47
C PRO A 248 20.46 5.15 9.54
N LEU A 249 19.75 6.13 10.07
CA LEU A 249 19.53 7.41 9.41
C LEU A 249 20.73 8.29 9.70
N GLY A 250 21.45 8.62 8.64
CA GLY A 250 22.75 9.27 8.71
C GLY A 250 22.75 10.65 9.35
N THR A 251 23.76 10.83 10.21
CA THR A 251 24.46 12.03 10.63
C THR A 251 23.72 13.22 11.23
N LYS A 252 24.14 13.49 12.43
CA LYS A 252 23.91 14.60 13.38
C LYS A 252 23.60 15.97 12.77
N SER A 253 22.47 16.54 13.14
CA SER A 253 22.24 17.97 13.20
C SER A 253 21.60 18.35 14.55
N GLN A 254 21.95 19.54 15.05
CA GLN A 254 21.69 20.00 16.40
C GLN A 254 20.23 20.40 16.61
N SER A 255 19.71 20.02 17.77
CA SER A 255 18.36 20.28 18.25
C SER A 255 18.04 21.76 18.47
N ARG A 256 16.86 22.16 18.04
CA ARG A 256 16.17 23.36 18.53
C ARG A 256 14.90 22.92 19.26
N SER A 257 14.87 23.18 20.56
CA SER A 257 13.74 22.83 21.43
C SER A 257 12.61 23.84 21.28
N THR A 258 11.42 23.35 20.91
CA THR A 258 10.17 24.08 21.13
C THR A 258 9.24 23.22 21.99
N SER A 259 8.61 23.87 22.94
CA SER A 259 7.80 23.27 24.00
C SER A 259 6.53 22.63 23.45
N SER A 260 6.38 21.31 23.61
CA SER A 260 5.20 20.56 23.22
C SER A 260 4.13 20.53 24.31
N GLY A 261 2.90 20.81 23.92
CA GLY A 261 1.71 20.49 24.69
C GLY A 261 1.61 18.98 24.95
N ARG A 262 1.24 18.63 26.18
CA ARG A 262 1.19 17.28 26.71
C ARG A 262 0.10 16.47 26.00
N ARG A 263 0.45 15.68 24.99
CA ARG A 263 -0.46 14.69 24.37
C ARG A 263 -0.71 13.53 25.33
N LYS A 264 -1.94 13.01 25.36
CA LYS A 264 -2.32 11.86 26.18
C LYS A 264 -1.61 10.61 25.68
N SER A 265 -1.07 9.80 26.59
CA SER A 265 -0.48 8.50 26.27
C SER A 265 -1.53 7.58 25.64
N PRO A 266 -1.17 6.76 24.63
CA PRO A 266 -2.09 5.81 24.03
C PRO A 266 -2.56 4.77 25.06
N PRO A 267 -3.76 4.20 24.86
CA PRO A 267 -4.31 3.19 25.76
C PRO A 267 -3.47 1.90 25.78
N ALA A 268 -3.39 1.27 26.94
CA ALA A 268 -2.43 0.22 27.29
C ALA A 268 -2.63 -1.15 26.60
N ASN A 269 -3.71 -1.36 25.81
CA ASN A 269 -4.12 -2.69 25.33
C ASN A 269 -4.26 -2.82 23.80
N LEU A 270 -3.72 -1.86 23.02
CA LEU A 270 -3.68 -2.00 21.56
C LEU A 270 -2.54 -2.93 21.12
N PRO A 271 -2.67 -3.61 19.95
CA PRO A 271 -1.54 -4.28 19.33
C PRO A 271 -0.34 -3.33 19.25
N PRO A 272 0.89 -3.81 19.40
CA PRO A 272 2.08 -2.93 19.43
C PRO A 272 2.25 -2.07 18.18
N THR A 273 1.58 -2.40 17.09
CA THR A 273 1.57 -1.66 15.83
C THR A 273 0.45 -0.63 15.72
N ASP A 274 -0.56 -0.72 16.59
CA ASP A 274 -1.74 0.13 16.54
C ASP A 274 -1.74 1.14 17.70
N ASP A 275 -2.19 2.36 17.41
CA ASP A 275 -2.46 3.42 18.40
C ASP A 275 -3.70 4.22 17.99
N GLY A 276 -3.94 5.34 18.65
CA GLY A 276 -5.10 6.18 18.34
C GLY A 276 -4.97 7.01 17.07
N VAL A 277 -3.82 6.95 16.39
CA VAL A 277 -3.52 7.72 15.16
C VAL A 277 -3.45 6.81 13.95
N VAL A 278 -2.68 5.74 14.06
CA VAL A 278 -2.53 4.71 13.04
C VAL A 278 -2.77 3.35 13.66
N CYS A 279 -3.55 2.55 12.98
CA CYS A 279 -3.85 1.18 13.40
C CYS A 279 -3.63 0.19 12.24
N PRO A 280 -2.37 0.04 11.79
CA PRO A 280 -2.05 -0.72 10.59
C PRO A 280 -2.48 -2.18 10.67
N TYR A 281 -2.52 -2.80 11.85
CA TYR A 281 -3.05 -4.16 12.01
C TYR A 281 -4.56 -4.21 11.77
N ALA A 282 -5.31 -3.32 12.43
CA ALA A 282 -6.76 -3.24 12.28
C ALA A 282 -7.15 -2.86 10.83
N TRP A 283 -6.39 -1.95 10.22
CA TRP A 283 -6.60 -1.60 8.82
C TRP A 283 -6.32 -2.75 7.86
N ALA A 284 -5.30 -3.55 8.11
CA ALA A 284 -4.87 -4.63 7.23
C ALA A 284 -5.76 -5.88 7.32
N SER A 285 -6.32 -6.17 8.50
CA SER A 285 -7.06 -7.42 8.73
C SER A 285 -8.19 -7.66 7.71
N PRO A 286 -9.13 -6.73 7.47
CA PRO A 286 -10.18 -6.94 6.47
C PRO A 286 -9.64 -7.00 5.03
N MET A 287 -8.52 -6.33 4.75
CA MET A 287 -7.90 -6.41 3.41
C MET A 287 -7.16 -7.73 3.22
N HIS A 288 -6.59 -8.32 4.27
CA HIS A 288 -6.02 -9.66 4.20
C HIS A 288 -7.10 -10.72 3.91
N GLU A 289 -8.30 -10.60 4.48
CA GLU A 289 -9.42 -11.52 4.23
C GLU A 289 -9.78 -11.61 2.74
N LEU A 290 -9.64 -10.53 1.99
CA LEU A 290 -9.86 -10.52 0.53
C LEU A 290 -9.00 -11.56 -0.21
N ASN A 291 -7.85 -11.94 0.37
CA ASN A 291 -7.03 -12.99 -0.22
C ASN A 291 -7.76 -14.34 -0.25
N CYS A 292 -8.57 -14.66 0.75
CA CYS A 292 -9.41 -15.87 0.75
C CYS A 292 -10.71 -15.70 -0.02
N GLU A 293 -11.27 -14.50 -0.08
CA GLU A 293 -12.57 -14.27 -0.68
C GLU A 293 -12.52 -14.23 -2.21
N ILE A 294 -11.53 -13.51 -2.79
CA ILE A 294 -11.53 -13.25 -4.23
C ILE A 294 -10.14 -13.28 -4.88
N ILE A 295 -9.07 -12.92 -4.15
CA ILE A 295 -7.76 -12.67 -4.78
C ILE A 295 -7.08 -13.95 -5.22
N TRP A 296 -7.20 -15.02 -4.43
CA TRP A 296 -6.69 -16.34 -4.74
C TRP A 296 -7.82 -17.26 -5.24
N PRO A 297 -8.02 -17.39 -6.56
CA PRO A 297 -9.02 -18.32 -7.09
C PRO A 297 -8.72 -19.75 -6.69
N LEU A 298 -9.74 -20.52 -6.29
CA LEU A 298 -9.61 -21.95 -5.95
C LEU A 298 -8.97 -22.79 -7.07
N ALA A 299 -9.17 -22.39 -8.32
CA ALA A 299 -8.55 -23.04 -9.49
C ALA A 299 -7.01 -23.01 -9.46
N LEU A 300 -6.38 -22.11 -8.69
CA LEU A 300 -4.93 -22.12 -8.48
C LEU A 300 -4.49 -23.24 -7.53
N ASP A 301 -5.37 -23.67 -6.61
CA ASP A 301 -5.09 -24.76 -5.69
C ASP A 301 -5.28 -26.13 -6.34
N GLU A 302 -6.24 -26.30 -7.21
CA GLU A 302 -6.47 -27.54 -7.96
C GLU A 302 -5.25 -27.92 -8.79
N ASN A 303 -4.58 -26.96 -9.41
CA ASN A 303 -3.33 -27.17 -10.11
C ASN A 303 -2.14 -27.46 -9.17
N TYR A 304 -2.16 -26.89 -7.95
CA TYR A 304 -1.10 -27.09 -6.96
C TYR A 304 -1.13 -28.49 -6.37
N THR A 305 -2.30 -29.01 -6.03
CA THR A 305 -2.48 -30.40 -5.52
C THR A 305 -2.09 -31.45 -6.54
N SER A 306 -2.31 -31.21 -7.83
CA SER A 306 -1.87 -32.15 -8.88
C SER A 306 -0.35 -32.21 -9.04
N ILE A 307 0.37 -31.13 -8.72
CA ILE A 307 1.85 -31.07 -8.79
C ILE A 307 2.50 -31.68 -7.55
N THR A 308 1.88 -31.53 -6.36
CA THR A 308 2.43 -32.06 -5.09
C THR A 308 2.02 -33.50 -4.82
N GLY A 309 0.93 -33.99 -5.41
CA GLY A 309 0.38 -35.34 -5.23
C GLY A 309 1.06 -36.45 -6.03
N SER A 310 1.94 -36.17 -6.96
CA SER A 310 2.71 -37.19 -7.71
C SER A 310 4.11 -36.70 -8.04
N ALA A 311 4.95 -36.66 -7.01
CA ALA A 311 6.39 -36.43 -7.17
C ALA A 311 7.11 -37.69 -7.63
N LEU A 312 6.74 -38.31 -8.71
CA LEU A 312 7.50 -39.39 -9.37
C LEU A 312 7.10 -39.64 -10.83
N GLU A 313 6.89 -38.61 -11.63
CA GLU A 313 7.07 -38.76 -13.07
C GLU A 313 7.39 -37.38 -13.65
N SER A 314 8.67 -37.21 -13.97
CA SER A 314 9.17 -36.10 -14.75
C SER A 314 8.53 -36.12 -16.14
N GLU A 315 8.21 -34.94 -16.55
CA GLU A 315 8.18 -34.44 -17.92
C GLU A 315 6.89 -33.72 -18.28
N SER A 316 7.14 -32.57 -18.72
CA SER A 316 6.41 -31.48 -19.32
C SER A 316 6.04 -30.37 -18.35
N ILE A 317 6.98 -29.47 -18.17
CA ILE A 317 6.74 -28.07 -17.86
C ILE A 317 5.55 -27.62 -18.71
N GLY A 318 4.44 -27.30 -18.05
CA GLY A 318 3.17 -27.03 -18.67
C GLY A 318 3.31 -26.07 -19.85
N SER A 319 2.74 -26.43 -20.98
CA SER A 319 2.61 -25.59 -22.15
C SER A 319 2.12 -24.20 -21.70
N ALA A 320 2.65 -23.13 -22.29
CA ALA A 320 2.23 -21.74 -22.02
C ALA A 320 0.70 -21.51 -22.11
N ASN A 321 -0.04 -22.49 -22.63
CA ASN A 321 -1.50 -22.53 -22.71
C ASN A 321 -2.19 -23.02 -21.41
N SER A 322 -1.47 -23.57 -20.44
CA SER A 322 -2.06 -24.16 -19.23
C SER A 322 -2.23 -23.17 -18.06
N TYR A 323 -1.67 -21.95 -18.13
CA TYR A 323 -1.84 -20.97 -17.05
C TYR A 323 -3.25 -20.39 -17.03
N LEU A 324 -3.82 -20.27 -15.82
CA LEU A 324 -5.15 -19.69 -15.59
C LEU A 324 -5.21 -18.25 -16.12
N GLU A 325 -6.20 -17.98 -16.96
CA GLU A 325 -6.52 -16.62 -17.43
C GLU A 325 -7.35 -15.91 -16.36
N LEU A 326 -6.90 -14.75 -15.89
CA LEU A 326 -7.58 -13.94 -14.89
C LEU A 326 -8.31 -12.72 -15.48
N ASP A 327 -8.09 -12.39 -16.77
CA ASP A 327 -8.86 -11.35 -17.44
C ASP A 327 -10.19 -11.91 -17.97
N THR A 328 -11.01 -12.37 -17.04
CA THR A 328 -12.33 -12.97 -17.31
C THR A 328 -13.43 -12.20 -16.59
N PRO A 329 -14.71 -12.35 -17.00
CA PRO A 329 -15.83 -11.77 -16.28
C PRO A 329 -15.91 -12.21 -14.82
N GLU A 330 -15.57 -13.48 -14.53
CA GLU A 330 -15.68 -14.09 -13.21
C GLU A 330 -14.62 -13.58 -12.24
N TYR A 331 -13.43 -13.17 -12.72
CA TYR A 331 -12.36 -12.66 -11.88
C TYR A 331 -12.19 -11.14 -12.03
N ALA A 332 -11.59 -10.67 -13.14
CA ALA A 332 -11.35 -9.24 -13.34
C ALA A 332 -12.65 -8.44 -13.48
N GLY A 333 -13.70 -9.06 -14.04
CA GLY A 333 -15.04 -8.47 -14.10
C GLY A 333 -15.65 -8.30 -12.72
N ALA A 334 -15.64 -9.35 -11.89
CA ALA A 334 -16.18 -9.30 -10.53
C ALA A 334 -15.44 -8.27 -9.65
N ILE A 335 -14.10 -8.18 -9.75
CA ILE A 335 -13.29 -7.18 -9.05
C ILE A 335 -13.69 -5.76 -9.47
N LYS A 336 -13.91 -5.54 -10.77
CA LYS A 336 -14.32 -4.25 -11.30
C LYS A 336 -15.75 -3.88 -10.87
N ASP A 337 -16.69 -4.81 -10.92
CA ASP A 337 -18.10 -4.58 -10.55
C ASP A 337 -18.24 -4.27 -9.06
N ALA A 338 -17.39 -4.89 -8.24
CA ALA A 338 -17.27 -4.59 -6.81
C ALA A 338 -16.51 -3.27 -6.52
N TRP A 339 -15.90 -2.62 -7.50
CA TRP A 339 -15.03 -1.46 -7.31
C TRP A 339 -13.88 -1.72 -6.33
N LEU A 340 -13.38 -2.94 -6.30
CA LEU A 340 -12.47 -3.37 -5.25
C LEU A 340 -11.10 -2.66 -5.33
N VAL A 341 -10.54 -2.52 -6.53
CA VAL A 341 -9.27 -1.80 -6.73
C VAL A 341 -9.44 -0.32 -6.39
N GLU A 342 -10.51 0.30 -6.86
CA GLU A 342 -10.84 1.70 -6.61
C GLU A 342 -11.05 1.95 -5.10
N LYS A 343 -11.72 1.02 -4.40
CA LYS A 343 -11.93 1.08 -2.94
C LYS A 343 -10.61 1.03 -2.19
N LEU A 344 -9.72 0.10 -2.51
CA LEU A 344 -8.42 -0.04 -1.87
C LEU A 344 -7.52 1.19 -2.09
N LEU A 345 -7.52 1.74 -3.32
CA LEU A 345 -6.79 2.97 -3.64
C LEU A 345 -7.35 4.18 -2.87
N ALA A 346 -8.68 4.29 -2.80
CA ALA A 346 -9.35 5.35 -2.05
C ALA A 346 -9.05 5.25 -0.55
N MET A 347 -9.21 4.06 0.05
CA MET A 347 -8.89 3.82 1.46
C MET A 347 -7.45 4.20 1.79
N GLY A 348 -6.49 3.78 0.94
CA GLY A 348 -5.08 4.12 1.12
C GLY A 348 -4.85 5.64 1.12
N GLY A 349 -5.46 6.34 0.17
CA GLY A 349 -5.36 7.81 0.08
C GLY A 349 -6.00 8.53 1.26
N ILE A 350 -7.20 8.13 1.66
CA ILE A 350 -7.95 8.69 2.81
C ILE A 350 -7.17 8.49 4.12
N ARG A 351 -6.69 7.28 4.39
CA ARG A 351 -5.91 6.97 5.60
C ARG A 351 -4.56 7.69 5.62
N LEU A 352 -3.90 7.81 4.47
CA LEU A 352 -2.67 8.60 4.35
C LEU A 352 -2.92 10.08 4.64
N ALA A 353 -3.98 10.67 4.09
CA ALA A 353 -4.34 12.06 4.35
C ALA A 353 -4.62 12.30 5.84
N ALA A 354 -5.44 11.46 6.45
CA ALA A 354 -5.77 11.57 7.88
C ALA A 354 -4.53 11.47 8.77
N THR A 355 -3.61 10.52 8.45
CA THR A 355 -2.35 10.37 9.18
C THR A 355 -1.48 11.63 9.05
N LEU A 356 -1.35 12.18 7.84
CA LEU A 356 -0.54 13.38 7.60
C LEU A 356 -1.17 14.64 8.21
N ASN A 357 -2.49 14.78 8.14
CA ASN A 357 -3.21 15.88 8.79
C ASN A 357 -3.03 15.82 10.32
N TYR A 358 -3.12 14.63 10.92
CA TYR A 358 -2.85 14.47 12.34
C TYR A 358 -1.42 14.91 12.72
N LEU A 359 -0.42 14.55 11.90
CA LEU A 359 0.99 14.84 12.19
C LEU A 359 1.35 16.31 12.01
N PHE A 360 0.75 16.98 11.03
CA PHE A 360 1.25 18.27 10.52
C PHE A 360 0.24 19.42 10.57
N ALA A 361 -1.05 19.17 10.88
CA ALA A 361 -2.00 20.26 11.02
C ALA A 361 -1.69 21.10 12.26
N MET A 362 -1.88 22.42 12.18
CA MET A 362 -1.63 23.33 13.29
C MET A 362 -2.78 23.33 14.31
N GLU A 363 -2.46 23.60 15.58
CA GLU A 363 -3.46 23.85 16.61
C GLU A 363 -4.30 25.09 16.23
N GLY A 364 -5.60 24.91 16.10
CA GLY A 364 -6.52 26.00 15.76
C GLY A 364 -7.23 25.86 14.42
N ASP A 365 -6.77 24.96 13.56
CA ASP A 365 -7.58 24.51 12.42
C ASP A 365 -8.78 23.72 12.98
N ASP A 366 -9.98 23.95 12.45
CA ASP A 366 -11.16 23.13 12.76
C ASP A 366 -10.96 21.77 12.04
N VAL A 367 -10.10 20.95 12.65
CA VAL A 367 -9.40 19.88 11.97
C VAL A 367 -10.15 18.58 12.18
N GLY A 368 -11.10 18.30 11.31
CA GLY A 368 -11.50 16.93 11.07
C GLY A 368 -10.31 16.13 10.48
N PRO A 369 -10.39 14.79 10.44
CA PRO A 369 -9.32 13.96 9.92
C PRO A 369 -9.00 14.24 8.43
N LEU A 370 -9.93 14.83 7.71
CA LEU A 370 -9.83 15.14 6.29
C LEU A 370 -10.22 16.59 5.99
N TYR A 371 -9.49 17.22 5.08
CA TYR A 371 -9.93 18.48 4.51
C TYR A 371 -11.08 18.26 3.53
N LEU A 372 -12.23 18.86 3.81
CA LEU A 372 -13.45 18.78 3.00
C LEU A 372 -13.84 20.13 2.36
N GLY A 373 -12.97 21.14 2.43
CA GLY A 373 -13.20 22.46 1.85
C GLY A 373 -13.41 22.43 0.32
N ASP A 374 -14.10 23.47 -0.19
CA ASP A 374 -14.50 23.61 -1.61
C ASP A 374 -13.33 23.83 -2.59
#